data_ff8d0c0e1bdeaf49e338b3ec3a99ce1d
#
_entry.id   ff8d0c0e1bdeaf49e338b3ec3a99ce1d
#
_cell.length_a   1.000
_cell.length_b   1.000
_cell.length_c   1.000
_cell.angle_alpha   90.00
_cell.angle_beta   90.00
_cell.angle_gamma   90.00
#
_symmetry.space_group_name_H-M   'P 1'
#
loop_
_entity.id
_entity.type
_entity.pdbx_description
1 polymer ?
#
loop_
_entity_poly.entity_id
_entity_poly.type
_entity_poly.pdbx_seq_one_letter_code
_entity_poly.pdbx_strand_id
1 'polypeptide(L)'
;MSSVRISLVCLSISALALGLSSYMTAGLIPLISKDFDVSIGLAAQLVTAFTLPYGLLSPVLVGMTGHRDLKKNVCLYLGVFVIANAASVFAPDFYSLITLRAIAGVSAGAFLACGITASTRLSIDEKKGKSISTIMAGMAIGTVIGVPASLIIADYFGWRSTMIIVSVLSGIALLGLYICLPALPSTMIKTEKSRFSLLSEWPVVRVLLISLFAAISSLGMYTFLSPFVSSIDKEAYVTVYLWYWGLGGVCGSILIGYFVDDYDLKKILFIILGLLLLSFLGLILLSHIYLPLIALPLVIWGAVGWALQVPQNNELLQMRTDRGDGNLAVGLNQSSVYLGGSIGSMFGGVLVSYGVGPAVLPLYFIIPVIISLLLLWTNKTKH
;
A
#
# COMPACT_ATOMS: atom_id res chain seq x y z
N MET A 1 31.51 4.82 -7.79
CA MET A 1 30.26 4.76 -8.59
C MET A 1 29.55 3.40 -8.53
N SER A 2 30.25 2.27 -8.40
CA SER A 2 29.60 0.94 -8.29
C SER A 2 28.80 0.75 -6.99
N SER A 3 29.36 1.14 -5.84
CA SER A 3 28.73 0.99 -4.50
C SER A 3 27.40 1.75 -4.38
N VAL A 4 27.29 2.98 -4.90
CA VAL A 4 26.04 3.77 -4.90
C VAL A 4 24.95 3.11 -5.75
N ARG A 5 25.31 2.58 -6.93
CA ARG A 5 24.34 1.86 -7.78
C ARG A 5 23.84 0.60 -7.10
N ILE A 6 24.74 -0.17 -6.47
CA ILE A 6 24.35 -1.38 -5.72
C ILE A 6 23.43 -1.02 -4.57
N SER A 7 23.73 0.06 -3.81
CA SER A 7 22.87 0.52 -2.72
C SER A 7 21.45 0.89 -3.22
N LEU A 8 21.32 1.60 -4.35
CA LEU A 8 20.03 1.94 -4.94
C LEU A 8 19.26 0.70 -5.40
N VAL A 9 19.94 -0.28 -6.00
CA VAL A 9 19.32 -1.56 -6.39
C VAL A 9 18.84 -2.32 -5.15
N CYS A 10 19.65 -2.41 -4.10
CA CYS A 10 19.27 -3.07 -2.86
C CYS A 10 18.07 -2.36 -2.18
N LEU A 11 18.04 -1.02 -2.18
CA LEU A 11 16.88 -0.26 -1.69
C LEU A 11 15.61 -0.56 -2.49
N SER A 12 15.73 -0.70 -3.82
CA SER A 12 14.60 -1.04 -4.69
C SER A 12 14.11 -2.49 -4.48
N ILE A 13 15.04 -3.45 -4.31
CA ILE A 13 14.70 -4.84 -3.98
C ILE A 13 14.03 -4.93 -2.61
N SER A 14 14.52 -4.16 -1.62
CA SER A 14 13.86 -4.08 -0.32
C SER A 14 12.44 -3.54 -0.44
N ALA A 15 12.25 -2.46 -1.20
CA ALA A 15 10.93 -1.88 -1.44
C ALA A 15 9.98 -2.86 -2.16
N LEU A 16 10.50 -3.67 -3.11
CA LEU A 16 9.76 -4.77 -3.75
C LEU A 16 9.31 -5.80 -2.70
N ALA A 17 10.20 -6.23 -1.80
CA ALA A 17 9.85 -7.16 -0.73
C ALA A 17 8.79 -6.57 0.23
N LEU A 18 8.87 -5.27 0.54
CA LEU A 18 7.86 -4.55 1.32
C LEU A 18 6.51 -4.53 0.59
N GLY A 19 6.50 -4.18 -0.69
CA GLY A 19 5.30 -4.15 -1.52
C GLY A 19 4.62 -5.52 -1.56
N LEU A 20 5.40 -6.57 -1.81
CA LEU A 20 4.94 -7.95 -1.78
C LEU A 20 4.32 -8.29 -0.42
N SER A 21 5.01 -8.00 0.68
CA SER A 21 4.55 -8.31 2.04
C SER A 21 3.30 -7.53 2.45
N SER A 22 3.07 -6.33 1.90
CA SER A 22 1.98 -5.44 2.34
C SER A 22 0.59 -6.06 2.15
N TYR A 23 0.36 -6.70 1.02
CA TYR A 23 -0.95 -7.23 0.65
C TYR A 23 -0.97 -8.72 0.30
N MET A 24 0.17 -9.44 0.35
CA MET A 24 0.17 -10.88 0.03
C MET A 24 -0.80 -11.69 0.90
N THR A 25 -0.97 -11.28 2.16
CA THR A 25 -1.90 -11.93 3.07
C THR A 25 -3.36 -11.78 2.63
N ALA A 26 -3.72 -10.75 1.86
CA ALA A 26 -5.07 -10.58 1.32
C ALA A 26 -5.45 -11.75 0.39
N GLY A 27 -4.53 -12.19 -0.47
CA GLY A 27 -4.72 -13.37 -1.31
C GLY A 27 -4.78 -14.68 -0.51
N LEU A 28 -4.07 -14.74 0.61
CA LEU A 28 -3.91 -15.95 1.42
C LEU A 28 -4.97 -16.10 2.52
N ILE A 29 -5.91 -15.14 2.68
CA ILE A 29 -6.94 -15.17 3.73
C ILE A 29 -7.67 -16.51 3.83
N PRO A 30 -8.17 -17.12 2.74
CA PRO A 30 -8.88 -18.39 2.84
C PRO A 30 -7.99 -19.54 3.34
N LEU A 31 -6.72 -19.57 2.91
CA LEU A 31 -5.77 -20.61 3.32
C LEU A 31 -5.36 -20.48 4.79
N ILE A 32 -5.11 -19.24 5.23
CA ILE A 32 -4.74 -18.94 6.63
C ILE A 32 -5.93 -19.17 7.56
N SER A 33 -7.14 -18.75 7.15
CA SER A 33 -8.40 -18.99 7.87
C SER A 33 -8.58 -20.49 8.15
N LYS A 34 -8.34 -21.33 7.15
CA LYS A 34 -8.45 -22.80 7.26
C LYS A 34 -7.35 -23.39 8.14
N ASP A 35 -6.11 -22.92 8.03
CA ASP A 35 -4.94 -23.47 8.74
C ASP A 35 -5.01 -23.22 10.25
N PHE A 36 -5.50 -22.04 10.65
CA PHE A 36 -5.65 -21.65 12.06
C PHE A 36 -7.07 -21.83 12.62
N ASP A 37 -8.00 -22.37 11.84
CA ASP A 37 -9.41 -22.55 12.21
C ASP A 37 -10.06 -21.24 12.74
N VAL A 38 -9.84 -20.13 12.02
CA VAL A 38 -10.38 -18.82 12.35
C VAL A 38 -11.32 -18.33 11.25
N SER A 39 -12.23 -17.41 11.59
CA SER A 39 -13.14 -16.82 10.58
C SER A 39 -12.36 -16.03 9.53
N ILE A 40 -12.90 -15.94 8.31
CA ILE A 40 -12.36 -15.09 7.23
C ILE A 40 -12.22 -13.64 7.69
N GLY A 41 -13.20 -13.12 8.46
CA GLY A 41 -13.18 -11.78 9.00
C GLY A 41 -12.01 -11.55 9.96
N LEU A 42 -11.69 -12.53 10.80
CA LEU A 42 -10.53 -12.48 11.69
C LEU A 42 -9.22 -12.63 10.92
N ALA A 43 -9.13 -13.55 9.96
CA ALA A 43 -7.95 -13.72 9.10
C ALA A 43 -7.63 -12.44 8.30
N ALA A 44 -8.64 -11.69 7.86
CA ALA A 44 -8.46 -10.41 7.17
C ALA A 44 -7.77 -9.35 8.05
N GLN A 45 -7.83 -9.46 9.40
CA GLN A 45 -7.13 -8.55 10.31
C GLN A 45 -5.61 -8.63 10.20
N LEU A 46 -5.05 -9.64 9.54
CA LEU A 46 -3.62 -9.69 9.23
C LEU A 46 -3.17 -8.55 8.30
N VAL A 47 -4.04 -8.10 7.40
CA VAL A 47 -3.78 -6.92 6.56
C VAL A 47 -3.84 -5.66 7.41
N THR A 48 -4.87 -5.52 8.26
CA THR A 48 -4.98 -4.41 9.24
C THR A 48 -3.76 -4.35 10.15
N ALA A 49 -3.35 -5.49 10.70
CA ALA A 49 -2.20 -5.58 11.61
C ALA A 49 -0.88 -5.14 10.97
N PHE A 50 -0.75 -5.27 9.66
CA PHE A 50 0.41 -4.75 8.93
C PHE A 50 0.25 -3.27 8.57
N THR A 51 -0.89 -2.90 7.97
CA THR A 51 -1.07 -1.56 7.38
C THR A 51 -1.29 -0.46 8.40
N LEU A 52 -1.94 -0.76 9.54
CA LEU A 52 -2.19 0.21 10.60
C LEU A 52 -0.89 0.68 11.28
N PRO A 53 -0.02 -0.22 11.78
CA PRO A 53 1.26 0.20 12.32
C PRO A 53 2.19 0.84 11.29
N TYR A 54 2.12 0.39 10.03
CA TYR A 54 2.84 1.02 8.92
C TYR A 54 2.47 2.50 8.80
N GLY A 55 1.19 2.85 8.79
CA GLY A 55 0.72 4.22 8.63
C GLY A 55 0.90 5.10 9.86
N LEU A 56 0.61 4.59 11.06
CA LEU A 56 0.59 5.36 12.30
C LEU A 56 1.92 5.38 13.05
N LEU A 57 2.54 4.23 13.23
CA LEU A 57 3.68 4.08 14.14
C LEU A 57 5.02 4.32 13.44
N SER A 58 5.11 4.08 12.13
CA SER A 58 6.39 4.28 11.43
C SER A 58 6.88 5.72 11.45
N PRO A 59 6.04 6.78 11.26
CA PRO A 59 6.51 8.16 11.40
C PRO A 59 7.02 8.50 12.80
N VAL A 60 6.39 7.94 13.84
CA VAL A 60 6.81 8.11 15.24
C VAL A 60 8.19 7.48 15.44
N LEU A 61 8.34 6.23 14.99
CA LEU A 61 9.60 5.49 15.12
C LEU A 61 10.76 6.16 14.38
N VAL A 62 10.51 6.69 13.18
CA VAL A 62 11.50 7.46 12.41
C VAL A 62 11.86 8.76 13.13
N GLY A 63 10.90 9.45 13.75
CA GLY A 63 11.12 10.63 14.57
C GLY A 63 12.03 10.35 15.76
N MET A 64 11.74 9.28 16.51
CA MET A 64 12.53 8.86 17.69
C MET A 64 13.98 8.49 17.36
N THR A 65 14.22 7.93 16.17
CA THR A 65 15.56 7.47 15.76
C THR A 65 16.28 8.43 14.84
N GLY A 66 15.70 9.58 14.53
CA GLY A 66 16.25 10.58 13.60
C GLY A 66 17.62 11.12 13.99
N HIS A 67 18.01 11.01 15.26
CA HIS A 67 19.35 11.39 15.76
C HIS A 67 20.45 10.39 15.40
N ARG A 68 20.11 9.18 14.93
CA ARG A 68 21.06 8.13 14.56
C ARG A 68 21.53 8.28 13.12
N ASP A 69 22.66 7.65 12.79
CA ASP A 69 23.11 7.49 11.40
C ASP A 69 22.03 6.79 10.56
N LEU A 70 21.74 7.35 9.38
CA LEU A 70 20.66 6.87 8.51
C LEU A 70 20.90 5.45 8.01
N LYS A 71 22.17 5.05 7.74
CA LYS A 71 22.50 3.65 7.40
C LYS A 71 22.10 2.70 8.52
N LYS A 72 22.39 3.07 9.78
CA LYS A 72 22.01 2.24 10.93
C LYS A 72 20.50 2.06 11.02
N ASN A 73 19.74 3.14 10.78
CA ASN A 73 18.27 3.07 10.79
C ASN A 73 17.74 2.21 9.64
N VAL A 74 18.23 2.38 8.42
CA VAL A 74 17.86 1.57 7.26
C VAL A 74 18.12 0.08 7.53
N CYS A 75 19.32 -0.27 8.01
CA CYS A 75 19.67 -1.67 8.31
C CYS A 75 18.85 -2.23 9.50
N LEU A 76 18.61 -1.42 10.54
CA LEU A 76 17.81 -1.84 11.70
C LEU A 76 16.38 -2.18 11.29
N TYR A 77 15.71 -1.27 10.58
CA TYR A 77 14.32 -1.49 10.21
C TYR A 77 14.15 -2.63 9.22
N LEU A 78 15.04 -2.73 8.22
CA LEU A 78 15.01 -3.86 7.32
C LEU A 78 15.33 -5.18 8.03
N GLY A 79 16.25 -5.18 8.99
CA GLY A 79 16.56 -6.34 9.81
C GLY A 79 15.38 -6.81 10.65
N VAL A 80 14.67 -5.89 11.31
CA VAL A 80 13.43 -6.21 12.06
C VAL A 80 12.36 -6.76 11.11
N PHE A 81 12.22 -6.19 9.92
CA PHE A 81 11.28 -6.68 8.90
C PHE A 81 11.61 -8.12 8.46
N VAL A 82 12.89 -8.41 8.19
CA VAL A 82 13.37 -9.76 7.85
C VAL A 82 13.04 -10.76 8.97
N ILE A 83 13.40 -10.42 10.22
CA ILE A 83 13.18 -11.28 11.38
C ILE A 83 11.67 -11.52 11.59
N ALA A 84 10.84 -10.48 11.52
CA ALA A 84 9.40 -10.61 11.70
C ALA A 84 8.76 -11.52 10.65
N ASN A 85 9.14 -11.40 9.37
CA ASN A 85 8.64 -12.28 8.32
C ASN A 85 9.19 -13.71 8.46
N ALA A 86 10.47 -13.90 8.82
CA ALA A 86 11.05 -15.22 9.09
C ALA A 86 10.37 -15.90 10.28
N ALA A 87 10.13 -15.17 11.38
CA ALA A 87 9.43 -15.69 12.54
C ALA A 87 7.96 -16.05 12.23
N SER A 88 7.32 -15.36 11.28
CA SER A 88 5.94 -15.65 10.85
C SER A 88 5.80 -17.05 10.24
N VAL A 89 6.88 -17.63 9.71
CA VAL A 89 6.92 -19.01 9.20
C VAL A 89 6.64 -20.02 10.33
N PHE A 90 7.13 -19.71 11.53
CA PHE A 90 7.06 -20.57 12.71
C PHE A 90 5.94 -20.16 13.67
N ALA A 91 5.04 -19.25 13.28
CA ALA A 91 3.94 -18.81 14.13
C ALA A 91 3.08 -20.03 14.59
N PRO A 92 3.01 -20.29 15.91
CA PRO A 92 2.29 -21.45 16.43
C PRO A 92 0.77 -21.23 16.45
N ASP A 93 0.33 -19.98 16.51
CA ASP A 93 -1.06 -19.58 16.58
C ASP A 93 -1.30 -18.29 15.81
N PHE A 94 -2.58 -17.97 15.60
CA PHE A 94 -3.01 -16.79 14.84
C PHE A 94 -2.60 -15.46 15.49
N TYR A 95 -2.61 -15.37 16.82
CA TYR A 95 -2.27 -14.14 17.55
C TYR A 95 -0.77 -13.83 17.46
N SER A 96 0.06 -14.85 17.49
CA SER A 96 1.50 -14.74 17.20
C SER A 96 1.75 -14.20 15.80
N LEU A 97 1.02 -14.71 14.80
CA LEU A 97 1.11 -14.24 13.43
C LEU A 97 0.67 -12.77 13.30
N ILE A 98 -0.44 -12.36 13.91
CA ILE A 98 -0.90 -10.96 13.94
C ILE A 98 0.17 -10.04 14.53
N THR A 99 0.76 -10.44 15.66
CA THR A 99 1.81 -9.64 16.32
C THR A 99 3.03 -9.47 15.42
N LEU A 100 3.48 -10.53 14.78
CA LEU A 100 4.60 -10.49 13.84
C LEU A 100 4.27 -9.64 12.60
N ARG A 101 3.04 -9.66 12.10
CA ARG A 101 2.58 -8.78 11.02
C ARG A 101 2.61 -7.31 11.43
N ALA A 102 2.23 -6.97 12.68
CA ALA A 102 2.31 -5.61 13.20
C ALA A 102 3.77 -5.11 13.27
N ILE A 103 4.69 -5.95 13.78
CA ILE A 103 6.12 -5.65 13.83
C ILE A 103 6.68 -5.46 12.38
N ALA A 104 6.32 -6.35 11.46
CA ALA A 104 6.70 -6.22 10.06
C ALA A 104 6.17 -4.91 9.44
N GLY A 105 4.92 -4.53 9.73
CA GLY A 105 4.30 -3.31 9.21
C GLY A 105 5.00 -2.04 9.66
N VAL A 106 5.24 -1.87 10.96
CA VAL A 106 5.92 -0.68 11.48
C VAL A 106 7.35 -0.55 10.97
N SER A 107 8.06 -1.68 10.87
CA SER A 107 9.43 -1.69 10.37
C SER A 107 9.49 -1.41 8.87
N ALA A 108 8.52 -1.92 8.09
CA ALA A 108 8.41 -1.65 6.66
C ALA A 108 8.22 -0.16 6.36
N GLY A 109 7.27 0.50 7.03
CA GLY A 109 7.04 1.94 6.85
C GLY A 109 8.23 2.79 7.28
N ALA A 110 8.87 2.46 8.41
CA ALA A 110 10.07 3.15 8.87
C ALA A 110 11.25 2.95 7.91
N PHE A 111 11.43 1.73 7.38
CA PHE A 111 12.44 1.45 6.36
C PHE A 111 12.20 2.26 5.09
N LEU A 112 10.96 2.30 4.57
CA LEU A 112 10.68 3.02 3.32
C LEU A 112 10.99 4.51 3.45
N ALA A 113 10.59 5.15 4.56
CA ALA A 113 10.88 6.55 4.82
C ALA A 113 12.39 6.84 4.89
N CYS A 114 13.14 6.01 5.61
CA CYS A 114 14.60 6.10 5.70
C CYS A 114 15.29 5.77 4.37
N GLY A 115 14.79 4.77 3.63
CA GLY A 115 15.31 4.33 2.34
C GLY A 115 15.17 5.40 1.25
N ILE A 116 14.02 6.07 1.18
CA ILE A 116 13.81 7.22 0.28
C ILE A 116 14.80 8.34 0.63
N THR A 117 14.94 8.67 1.92
CA THR A 117 15.90 9.68 2.37
C THR A 117 17.35 9.28 2.03
N ALA A 118 17.71 8.01 2.20
CA ALA A 118 19.03 7.52 1.84
C ALA A 118 19.30 7.64 0.33
N SER A 119 18.31 7.28 -0.49
CA SER A 119 18.42 7.36 -1.95
C SER A 119 18.64 8.79 -2.45
N THR A 120 17.95 9.76 -1.87
CA THR A 120 18.12 11.17 -2.25
C THR A 120 19.51 11.71 -1.85
N ARG A 121 20.07 11.26 -0.72
CA ARG A 121 21.43 11.64 -0.28
C ARG A 121 22.54 10.98 -1.09
N LEU A 122 22.28 9.80 -1.63
CA LEU A 122 23.23 9.09 -2.50
C LEU A 122 23.25 9.65 -3.92
N SER A 123 22.24 10.41 -4.31
CA SER A 123 22.04 10.87 -5.68
C SER A 123 22.45 12.33 -5.84
N ILE A 124 22.97 12.66 -7.02
CA ILE A 124 23.21 14.06 -7.43
C ILE A 124 21.84 14.75 -7.55
N ASP A 125 21.79 16.06 -7.30
CA ASP A 125 20.53 16.83 -7.24
C ASP A 125 19.61 16.59 -8.43
N GLU A 126 20.14 16.55 -9.64
CA GLU A 126 19.42 16.31 -10.90
C GLU A 126 18.81 14.88 -11.01
N LYS A 127 19.24 13.92 -10.18
CA LYS A 127 18.83 12.51 -10.23
C LYS A 127 18.06 12.03 -9.01
N LYS A 128 17.76 12.92 -8.06
CA LYS A 128 17.02 12.57 -6.83
C LYS A 128 15.64 12.00 -7.14
N GLY A 129 14.90 12.63 -8.05
CA GLY A 129 13.60 12.15 -8.48
C GLY A 129 13.65 10.75 -9.08
N LYS A 130 14.65 10.48 -9.94
CA LYS A 130 14.85 9.15 -10.54
C LYS A 130 15.13 8.07 -9.48
N SER A 131 15.90 8.41 -8.45
CA SER A 131 16.21 7.46 -7.37
C SER A 131 14.99 7.13 -6.52
N ILE A 132 14.17 8.14 -6.18
CA ILE A 132 12.88 7.92 -5.50
C ILE A 132 11.97 7.04 -6.37
N SER A 133 11.81 7.39 -7.66
CA SER A 133 10.98 6.63 -8.60
C SER A 133 11.40 5.17 -8.71
N THR A 134 12.69 4.87 -8.66
CA THR A 134 13.21 3.51 -8.72
C THR A 134 12.77 2.69 -7.50
N ILE A 135 12.80 3.28 -6.30
CA ILE A 135 12.34 2.62 -5.06
C ILE A 135 10.83 2.42 -5.11
N MET A 136 10.07 3.45 -5.50
CA MET A 136 8.62 3.38 -5.59
C MET A 136 8.14 2.39 -6.65
N ALA A 137 8.87 2.27 -7.77
CA ALA A 137 8.61 1.25 -8.78
C ALA A 137 8.83 -0.16 -8.23
N GLY A 138 9.91 -0.38 -7.46
CA GLY A 138 10.12 -1.65 -6.76
C GLY A 138 8.93 -2.02 -5.87
N MET A 139 8.46 -1.07 -5.06
CA MET A 139 7.31 -1.28 -4.18
C MET A 139 6.01 -1.57 -4.96
N ALA A 140 5.75 -0.82 -6.04
CA ALA A 140 4.57 -1.03 -6.87
C ALA A 140 4.59 -2.41 -7.55
N ILE A 141 5.72 -2.81 -8.11
CA ILE A 141 5.91 -4.15 -8.71
C ILE A 141 5.65 -5.23 -7.66
N GLY A 142 6.23 -5.07 -6.46
CA GLY A 142 6.02 -6.01 -5.35
C GLY A 142 4.55 -6.13 -4.96
N THR A 143 3.80 -5.04 -4.90
CA THR A 143 2.37 -5.06 -4.56
C THR A 143 1.52 -5.68 -5.65
N VAL A 144 1.79 -5.35 -6.93
CA VAL A 144 0.98 -5.83 -8.07
C VAL A 144 1.23 -7.31 -8.34
N ILE A 145 2.50 -7.72 -8.41
CA ILE A 145 2.88 -9.11 -8.70
C ILE A 145 2.76 -9.98 -7.46
N GLY A 146 2.99 -9.39 -6.28
CA GLY A 146 3.16 -10.10 -5.02
C GLY A 146 1.99 -10.98 -4.64
N VAL A 147 0.77 -10.46 -4.72
CA VAL A 147 -0.42 -11.20 -4.29
C VAL A 147 -0.71 -12.39 -5.20
N PRO A 148 -0.78 -12.24 -6.56
CA PRO A 148 -0.97 -13.37 -7.44
C PRO A 148 0.15 -14.42 -7.34
N ALA A 149 1.41 -13.97 -7.29
CA ALA A 149 2.55 -14.87 -7.15
C ALA A 149 2.52 -15.62 -5.82
N SER A 150 2.11 -14.95 -4.73
CA SER A 150 1.98 -15.59 -3.41
C SER A 150 0.94 -16.70 -3.41
N LEU A 151 -0.17 -16.54 -4.11
CA LEU A 151 -1.18 -17.60 -4.25
C LEU A 151 -0.63 -18.80 -5.02
N ILE A 152 0.00 -18.57 -6.17
CA ILE A 152 0.61 -19.66 -6.96
C ILE A 152 1.62 -20.44 -6.09
N ILE A 153 2.47 -19.74 -5.35
CA ILE A 153 3.47 -20.37 -4.46
C ILE A 153 2.78 -21.13 -3.32
N ALA A 154 1.73 -20.53 -2.74
CA ALA A 154 1.00 -21.13 -1.63
C ALA A 154 0.24 -22.39 -2.03
N ASP A 155 -0.25 -22.49 -3.26
CA ASP A 155 -0.94 -23.67 -3.79
C ASP A 155 -0.02 -24.90 -3.85
N TYR A 156 1.29 -24.71 -4.13
CA TYR A 156 2.27 -25.80 -4.24
C TYR A 156 3.03 -26.07 -2.93
N PHE A 157 3.34 -25.02 -2.16
CA PHE A 157 4.27 -25.10 -1.03
C PHE A 157 3.67 -24.63 0.31
N GLY A 158 2.38 -24.27 0.30
CA GLY A 158 1.70 -23.71 1.45
C GLY A 158 1.99 -22.21 1.66
N TRP A 159 1.11 -21.52 2.38
CA TRP A 159 1.17 -20.07 2.57
C TRP A 159 2.44 -19.59 3.30
N ARG A 160 3.02 -20.43 4.17
CA ARG A 160 4.26 -20.11 4.91
C ARG A 160 5.46 -19.89 3.99
N SER A 161 5.50 -20.55 2.83
CA SER A 161 6.57 -20.39 1.83
C SER A 161 6.65 -18.94 1.29
N THR A 162 5.55 -18.23 1.23
CA THR A 162 5.53 -16.83 0.82
C THR A 162 6.27 -15.92 1.79
N MET A 163 6.18 -16.21 3.10
CA MET A 163 6.92 -15.49 4.15
C MET A 163 8.43 -15.78 4.05
N ILE A 164 8.80 -17.01 3.70
CA ILE A 164 10.22 -17.38 3.46
C ILE A 164 10.77 -16.56 2.30
N ILE A 165 10.05 -16.46 1.19
CA ILE A 165 10.50 -15.72 0.01
C ILE A 165 10.71 -14.23 0.34
N VAL A 166 9.77 -13.61 1.06
CA VAL A 166 9.91 -12.21 1.52
C VAL A 166 11.14 -12.06 2.41
N SER A 167 11.34 -13.00 3.34
CA SER A 167 12.47 -12.97 4.28
C SER A 167 13.80 -13.13 3.57
N VAL A 168 13.90 -14.06 2.62
CA VAL A 168 15.12 -14.29 1.84
C VAL A 168 15.43 -13.08 0.94
N LEU A 169 14.42 -12.56 0.22
CA LEU A 169 14.60 -11.44 -0.68
C LEU A 169 15.06 -10.17 0.09
N SER A 170 14.37 -9.87 1.20
CA SER A 170 14.74 -8.73 2.04
C SER A 170 16.06 -8.95 2.81
N GLY A 171 16.39 -10.19 3.16
CA GLY A 171 17.66 -10.56 3.78
C GLY A 171 18.86 -10.36 2.85
N ILE A 172 18.74 -10.77 1.59
CA ILE A 172 19.76 -10.51 0.56
C ILE A 172 19.99 -9.02 0.38
N ALA A 173 18.88 -8.26 0.29
CA ALA A 173 18.95 -6.79 0.17
C ALA A 173 19.57 -6.15 1.42
N LEU A 174 19.26 -6.63 2.62
CA LEU A 174 19.87 -6.18 3.88
C LEU A 174 21.39 -6.38 3.88
N LEU A 175 21.87 -7.55 3.49
CA LEU A 175 23.29 -7.83 3.37
C LEU A 175 23.96 -6.88 2.38
N GLY A 176 23.35 -6.65 1.22
CA GLY A 176 23.83 -5.70 0.22
C GLY A 176 23.91 -4.27 0.76
N LEU A 177 22.89 -3.81 1.49
CA LEU A 177 22.86 -2.48 2.12
C LEU A 177 23.90 -2.37 3.24
N TYR A 178 24.03 -3.40 4.07
CA TYR A 178 25.03 -3.41 5.15
C TYR A 178 26.46 -3.21 4.61
N ILE A 179 26.77 -3.88 3.50
CA ILE A 179 28.12 -3.82 2.87
C ILE A 179 28.30 -2.53 2.06
N CYS A 180 27.33 -2.19 1.19
CA CYS A 180 27.52 -1.18 0.15
C CYS A 180 27.03 0.21 0.51
N LEU A 181 26.08 0.35 1.46
CA LEU A 181 25.54 1.65 1.84
C LEU A 181 26.60 2.41 2.66
N PRO A 182 27.02 3.61 2.25
CA PRO A 182 27.95 4.40 3.05
C PRO A 182 27.31 4.90 4.35
N ALA A 183 28.14 5.29 5.31
CA ALA A 183 27.66 6.00 6.49
C ALA A 183 27.00 7.33 6.07
N LEU A 184 25.80 7.57 6.54
CA LEU A 184 25.02 8.77 6.24
C LEU A 184 24.67 9.46 7.57
N PRO A 185 25.51 10.43 8.01
CA PRO A 185 25.32 11.10 9.28
C PRO A 185 23.91 11.68 9.44
N SER A 186 23.40 11.68 10.67
CA SER A 186 22.09 12.28 10.94
C SER A 186 22.10 13.77 10.58
N THR A 187 21.10 14.19 9.83
CA THR A 187 20.74 15.61 9.77
C THR A 187 19.45 15.75 10.57
N MET A 188 19.56 16.29 11.77
CA MET A 188 18.38 16.61 12.58
C MET A 188 17.50 17.59 11.81
N ILE A 189 16.48 17.10 11.14
CA ILE A 189 15.40 17.94 10.61
C ILE A 189 14.46 18.18 11.79
N LYS A 190 14.32 19.44 12.22
CA LYS A 190 13.33 19.87 13.21
C LYS A 190 11.90 19.75 12.61
N THR A 191 11.43 18.51 12.42
CA THR A 191 10.26 18.23 11.57
C THR A 191 8.96 18.00 12.35
N GLU A 192 8.99 17.84 13.68
CA GLU A 192 7.76 17.50 14.42
C GLU A 192 6.74 18.64 14.43
N LYS A 193 7.16 19.89 14.63
CA LYS A 193 6.21 21.03 14.61
C LYS A 193 5.58 21.27 13.23
N SER A 194 6.27 20.90 12.15
CA SER A 194 5.78 21.08 10.78
C SER A 194 4.69 20.08 10.40
N ARG A 195 4.70 18.82 10.90
CA ARG A 195 3.72 17.80 10.56
C ARG A 195 2.32 18.12 11.10
N PHE A 196 2.23 18.51 12.36
CA PHE A 196 0.96 18.89 12.99
C PHE A 196 0.38 20.18 12.41
N SER A 197 1.23 21.13 11.92
CA SER A 197 0.75 22.34 11.29
C SER A 197 0.02 22.06 9.97
N LEU A 198 0.44 21.06 9.19
CA LEU A 198 -0.23 20.65 7.95
C LEU A 198 -1.63 20.10 8.20
N LEU A 199 -1.83 19.39 9.32
CA LEU A 199 -3.14 18.86 9.71
C LEU A 199 -4.11 19.94 10.23
N SER A 200 -3.66 21.18 10.41
CA SER A 200 -4.51 22.32 10.75
C SER A 200 -5.02 23.06 9.50
N GLU A 201 -4.51 22.73 8.33
CA GLU A 201 -4.88 23.39 7.07
C GLU A 201 -5.92 22.57 6.31
N TRP A 202 -7.17 23.06 6.29
CA TRP A 202 -8.29 22.35 5.66
C TRP A 202 -8.04 21.91 4.21
N PRO A 203 -7.41 22.71 3.32
CA PRO A 203 -7.13 22.26 1.95
C PRO A 203 -6.26 21.00 1.91
N VAL A 204 -5.24 20.91 2.77
CA VAL A 204 -4.38 19.71 2.88
C VAL A 204 -5.19 18.54 3.46
N VAL A 205 -5.86 18.76 4.60
CA VAL A 205 -6.67 17.73 5.27
C VAL A 205 -7.71 17.14 4.33
N ARG A 206 -8.34 17.98 3.50
CA ARG A 206 -9.32 17.52 2.52
C ARG A 206 -8.72 16.52 1.52
N VAL A 207 -7.55 16.80 0.95
CA VAL A 207 -6.87 15.86 0.04
C VAL A 207 -6.55 14.55 0.76
N LEU A 208 -6.04 14.64 2.01
CA LEU A 208 -5.76 13.48 2.84
C LEU A 208 -7.02 12.64 3.13
N LEU A 209 -8.17 13.29 3.38
CA LEU A 209 -9.45 12.61 3.60
C LEU A 209 -9.97 11.95 2.32
N ILE A 210 -9.85 12.59 1.16
CA ILE A 210 -10.21 11.98 -0.13
C ILE A 210 -9.37 10.71 -0.35
N SER A 211 -8.07 10.78 -0.09
CA SER A 211 -7.18 9.62 -0.17
C SER A 211 -7.56 8.52 0.81
N LEU A 212 -7.87 8.91 2.04
CA LEU A 212 -8.27 7.99 3.11
C LEU A 212 -9.53 7.21 2.72
N PHE A 213 -10.60 7.91 2.36
CA PHE A 213 -11.88 7.26 2.02
C PHE A 213 -11.80 6.47 0.72
N ALA A 214 -11.08 6.94 -0.28
CA ALA A 214 -10.81 6.17 -1.50
C ALA A 214 -10.02 4.88 -1.21
N ALA A 215 -9.04 4.94 -0.30
CA ALA A 215 -8.28 3.78 0.12
C ALA A 215 -9.09 2.81 1.01
N ILE A 216 -9.99 3.32 1.88
CA ILE A 216 -10.95 2.49 2.61
C ILE A 216 -11.73 1.62 1.62
N SER A 217 -12.20 2.21 0.52
CA SER A 217 -12.91 1.48 -0.52
C SER A 217 -11.99 0.55 -1.30
N SER A 218 -10.97 1.09 -1.96
CA SER A 218 -10.16 0.34 -2.93
C SER A 218 -9.31 -0.73 -2.25
N LEU A 219 -8.48 -0.36 -1.28
CA LEU A 219 -7.57 -1.29 -0.60
C LEU A 219 -8.31 -2.15 0.43
N GLY A 220 -9.38 -1.61 1.05
CA GLY A 220 -10.26 -2.38 1.92
C GLY A 220 -10.94 -3.51 1.16
N MET A 221 -11.58 -3.22 0.03
CA MET A 221 -12.21 -4.25 -0.81
C MET A 221 -11.19 -5.22 -1.40
N TYR A 222 -9.97 -4.74 -1.74
CA TYR A 222 -8.91 -5.62 -2.23
C TYR A 222 -8.53 -6.72 -1.24
N THR A 223 -8.58 -6.43 0.06
CA THR A 223 -8.38 -7.44 1.13
C THR A 223 -9.36 -8.61 1.00
N PHE A 224 -10.57 -8.34 0.53
CA PHE A 224 -11.63 -9.35 0.39
C PHE A 224 -11.82 -9.84 -1.04
N LEU A 225 -10.96 -9.49 -2.00
CA LEU A 225 -11.12 -9.92 -3.39
C LEU A 225 -11.04 -11.45 -3.52
N SER A 226 -10.10 -12.10 -2.82
CA SER A 226 -10.01 -13.56 -2.79
C SER A 226 -11.26 -14.21 -2.17
N PRO A 227 -11.70 -13.85 -0.95
CA PRO A 227 -12.98 -14.32 -0.41
C PRO A 227 -14.20 -13.99 -1.28
N PHE A 228 -14.24 -12.83 -1.93
CA PHE A 228 -15.31 -12.42 -2.83
C PHE A 228 -15.44 -13.40 -4.01
N VAL A 229 -14.37 -13.64 -4.74
CA VAL A 229 -14.37 -14.57 -5.89
C VAL A 229 -14.75 -15.99 -5.44
N SER A 230 -14.11 -16.49 -4.37
CA SER A 230 -14.37 -17.84 -3.85
C SER A 230 -15.78 -18.02 -3.27
N SER A 231 -16.47 -16.95 -2.89
CA SER A 231 -17.86 -17.01 -2.41
C SER A 231 -18.88 -17.15 -3.54
N ILE A 232 -18.51 -16.74 -4.76
CA ILE A 232 -19.35 -16.84 -5.96
C ILE A 232 -19.12 -18.19 -6.64
N ASP A 233 -17.86 -18.54 -6.84
CA ASP A 233 -17.46 -19.81 -7.44
C ASP A 233 -16.24 -20.37 -6.68
N LYS A 234 -16.43 -21.51 -6.02
CA LYS A 234 -15.39 -22.17 -5.21
C LYS A 234 -14.28 -22.79 -6.06
N GLU A 235 -14.56 -23.07 -7.33
CA GLU A 235 -13.59 -23.65 -8.27
C GLU A 235 -12.85 -22.60 -9.08
N ALA A 236 -13.22 -21.32 -8.93
CA ALA A 236 -12.59 -20.23 -9.66
C ALA A 236 -11.11 -20.07 -9.32
N TYR A 237 -10.30 -19.90 -10.33
CA TYR A 237 -8.88 -19.56 -10.18
C TYR A 237 -8.73 -18.09 -9.75
N VAL A 238 -8.80 -17.84 -8.44
CA VAL A 238 -8.73 -16.49 -7.83
C VAL A 238 -7.53 -15.69 -8.35
N THR A 239 -6.40 -16.34 -8.57
CA THR A 239 -5.16 -15.73 -9.08
C THR A 239 -5.38 -14.95 -10.38
N VAL A 240 -6.23 -15.43 -11.29
CA VAL A 240 -6.53 -14.76 -12.57
C VAL A 240 -7.21 -13.40 -12.32
N TYR A 241 -8.15 -13.33 -11.38
CA TYR A 241 -8.85 -12.09 -11.03
C TYR A 241 -7.94 -11.07 -10.33
N LEU A 242 -7.00 -11.53 -9.53
CA LEU A 242 -5.96 -10.69 -8.94
C LEU A 242 -5.01 -10.13 -10.02
N TRP A 243 -4.68 -10.91 -11.06
CA TRP A 243 -3.92 -10.41 -12.20
C TRP A 243 -4.68 -9.33 -12.98
N TYR A 244 -5.99 -9.47 -13.21
CA TYR A 244 -6.78 -8.42 -13.87
C TYR A 244 -6.70 -7.10 -13.10
N TRP A 245 -6.86 -7.12 -11.77
CA TRP A 245 -6.70 -5.94 -10.95
C TRP A 245 -5.27 -5.38 -11.01
N GLY A 246 -4.26 -6.22 -10.90
CA GLY A 246 -2.85 -5.82 -10.94
C GLY A 246 -2.44 -5.21 -12.29
N LEU A 247 -2.82 -5.84 -13.40
CA LEU A 247 -2.56 -5.32 -14.75
C LEU A 247 -3.25 -3.97 -14.98
N GLY A 248 -4.50 -3.84 -14.52
CA GLY A 248 -5.20 -2.56 -14.49
C GLY A 248 -4.36 -1.51 -13.77
N GLY A 249 -3.84 -1.83 -12.59
CA GLY A 249 -3.02 -0.92 -11.78
C GLY A 249 -1.76 -0.43 -12.49
N VAL A 250 -1.05 -1.33 -13.15
CA VAL A 250 0.13 -0.96 -13.97
C VAL A 250 -0.28 -0.01 -15.11
N CYS A 251 -1.31 -0.37 -15.87
CA CYS A 251 -1.81 0.46 -16.97
C CYS A 251 -2.26 1.84 -16.47
N GLY A 252 -3.04 1.90 -15.39
CA GLY A 252 -3.52 3.16 -14.82
C GLY A 252 -2.41 4.06 -14.33
N SER A 253 -1.40 3.50 -13.65
CA SER A 253 -0.23 4.26 -13.18
C SER A 253 0.59 4.87 -14.31
N ILE A 254 0.68 4.21 -15.46
CA ILE A 254 1.38 4.72 -16.64
C ILE A 254 0.54 5.78 -17.34
N LEU A 255 -0.75 5.48 -17.57
CA LEU A 255 -1.63 6.34 -18.35
C LEU A 255 -1.89 7.68 -17.66
N ILE A 256 -2.03 7.69 -16.34
CA ILE A 256 -2.36 8.92 -15.60
C ILE A 256 -1.30 10.01 -15.77
N GLY A 257 -0.04 9.63 -15.96
CA GLY A 257 1.06 10.57 -16.18
C GLY A 257 0.87 11.44 -17.42
N TYR A 258 0.18 10.95 -18.47
CA TYR A 258 -0.13 11.71 -19.67
C TYR A 258 -1.28 12.70 -19.50
N PHE A 259 -2.11 12.53 -18.48
CA PHE A 259 -3.29 13.37 -18.28
C PHE A 259 -3.08 14.44 -17.20
N VAL A 260 -2.21 14.19 -16.22
CA VAL A 260 -2.04 15.08 -15.07
C VAL A 260 -1.46 16.44 -15.45
N ASP A 261 -0.65 16.51 -16.50
CA ASP A 261 -0.01 17.76 -16.93
C ASP A 261 -0.92 18.61 -17.81
N ASP A 262 -1.88 18.00 -18.54
CA ASP A 262 -2.70 18.66 -19.55
C ASP A 262 -4.12 19.00 -19.07
N TYR A 263 -4.61 18.36 -18.01
CA TYR A 263 -6.00 18.48 -17.57
C TYR A 263 -6.12 18.95 -16.12
N ASP A 264 -7.27 19.54 -15.81
CA ASP A 264 -7.63 19.96 -14.46
C ASP A 264 -7.65 18.76 -13.48
N LEU A 265 -6.84 18.85 -12.43
CA LEU A 265 -6.67 17.78 -11.43
C LEU A 265 -7.99 17.38 -10.78
N LYS A 266 -8.91 18.35 -10.56
CA LYS A 266 -10.22 18.09 -9.98
C LYS A 266 -11.09 17.25 -10.89
N LYS A 267 -11.08 17.52 -12.22
CA LYS A 267 -11.81 16.72 -13.20
C LYS A 267 -11.24 15.30 -13.30
N ILE A 268 -9.93 15.17 -13.29
CA ILE A 268 -9.25 13.87 -13.27
C ILE A 268 -9.68 13.06 -12.05
N LEU A 269 -9.62 13.66 -10.86
CA LEU A 269 -10.03 13.00 -9.60
C LEU A 269 -11.50 12.58 -9.63
N PHE A 270 -12.38 13.42 -10.21
CA PHE A 270 -13.80 13.11 -10.33
C PHE A 270 -14.05 11.91 -11.25
N ILE A 271 -13.33 11.83 -12.38
CA ILE A 271 -13.40 10.69 -13.31
C ILE A 271 -12.88 9.42 -12.62
N ILE A 272 -11.74 9.49 -11.94
CA ILE A 272 -11.13 8.36 -11.23
C ILE A 272 -12.08 7.79 -10.18
N LEU A 273 -12.64 8.65 -9.31
CA LEU A 273 -13.56 8.20 -8.26
C LEU A 273 -14.89 7.72 -8.84
N GLY A 274 -15.38 8.33 -9.93
CA GLY A 274 -16.57 7.88 -10.65
C GLY A 274 -16.38 6.49 -11.27
N LEU A 275 -15.23 6.25 -11.89
CA LEU A 275 -14.87 4.93 -12.43
C LEU A 275 -14.69 3.88 -11.33
N LEU A 276 -14.16 4.27 -10.16
CA LEU A 276 -14.06 3.39 -9.00
C LEU A 276 -15.46 2.97 -8.50
N LEU A 277 -16.39 3.92 -8.42
CA LEU A 277 -17.79 3.66 -8.09
C LEU A 277 -18.43 2.70 -9.08
N LEU A 278 -18.30 3.00 -10.39
CA LEU A 278 -18.84 2.15 -11.46
C LEU A 278 -18.22 0.75 -11.44
N SER A 279 -16.96 0.62 -11.10
CA SER A 279 -16.29 -0.68 -10.96
C SER A 279 -16.94 -1.52 -9.87
N PHE A 280 -17.24 -0.95 -8.70
CA PHE A 280 -17.89 -1.69 -7.62
C PHE A 280 -19.34 -2.07 -7.95
N LEU A 281 -20.08 -1.17 -8.60
CA LEU A 281 -21.41 -1.53 -9.15
C LEU A 281 -21.30 -2.65 -10.19
N GLY A 282 -20.30 -2.58 -11.07
CA GLY A 282 -20.02 -3.62 -12.05
C GLY A 282 -19.67 -4.97 -11.41
N LEU A 283 -18.89 -5.00 -10.33
CA LEU A 283 -18.60 -6.23 -9.58
C LEU A 283 -19.89 -6.88 -9.06
N ILE A 284 -20.80 -6.10 -8.48
CA ILE A 284 -22.06 -6.60 -7.96
C ILE A 284 -22.94 -7.15 -9.10
N LEU A 285 -23.17 -6.34 -10.13
CA LEU A 285 -24.10 -6.70 -11.20
C LEU A 285 -23.60 -7.88 -12.04
N LEU A 286 -22.32 -7.85 -12.45
CA LEU A 286 -21.79 -8.85 -13.38
C LEU A 286 -21.47 -10.18 -12.71
N SER A 287 -21.13 -10.17 -11.41
CA SER A 287 -20.89 -11.41 -10.67
C SER A 287 -22.13 -12.33 -10.60
N HIS A 288 -23.34 -11.74 -10.62
CA HIS A 288 -24.61 -12.50 -10.64
C HIS A 288 -24.95 -13.04 -12.04
N ILE A 289 -24.36 -12.49 -13.10
CA ILE A 289 -24.64 -12.94 -14.48
C ILE A 289 -23.65 -14.04 -14.88
N TYR A 290 -22.37 -13.74 -14.82
CA TYR A 290 -21.30 -14.67 -15.19
C TYR A 290 -19.97 -14.18 -14.63
N LEU A 291 -19.33 -14.98 -13.75
CA LEU A 291 -18.15 -14.56 -13.00
C LEU A 291 -17.01 -13.98 -13.87
N PRO A 292 -16.63 -14.54 -15.02
CA PRO A 292 -15.58 -13.96 -15.87
C PRO A 292 -15.83 -12.52 -16.33
N LEU A 293 -17.07 -12.05 -16.36
CA LEU A 293 -17.39 -10.66 -16.73
C LEU A 293 -16.85 -9.63 -15.74
N ILE A 294 -16.56 -10.03 -14.49
CA ILE A 294 -15.97 -9.12 -13.51
C ILE A 294 -14.52 -8.73 -13.86
N ALA A 295 -13.89 -9.36 -14.84
CA ALA A 295 -12.56 -8.99 -15.33
C ALA A 295 -12.49 -7.50 -15.72
N LEU A 296 -13.52 -7.00 -16.42
CA LEU A 296 -13.58 -5.60 -16.83
C LEU A 296 -13.61 -4.62 -15.66
N PRO A 297 -14.55 -4.72 -14.69
CA PRO A 297 -14.54 -3.85 -13.53
C PRO A 297 -13.28 -4.03 -12.66
N LEU A 298 -12.66 -5.21 -12.61
CA LEU A 298 -11.40 -5.40 -11.89
C LEU A 298 -10.24 -4.64 -12.53
N VAL A 299 -10.11 -4.68 -13.85
CA VAL A 299 -9.09 -3.91 -14.58
C VAL A 299 -9.31 -2.41 -14.36
N ILE A 300 -10.55 -1.93 -14.48
CA ILE A 300 -10.87 -0.51 -14.26
C ILE A 300 -10.56 -0.12 -12.81
N TRP A 301 -11.01 -0.91 -11.83
CA TRP A 301 -10.71 -0.64 -10.41
C TRP A 301 -9.22 -0.61 -10.14
N GLY A 302 -8.45 -1.58 -10.63
CA GLY A 302 -6.99 -1.57 -10.52
C GLY A 302 -6.39 -0.30 -11.11
N ALA A 303 -6.80 0.07 -12.32
CA ALA A 303 -6.29 1.25 -13.01
C ALA A 303 -6.53 2.54 -12.20
N VAL A 304 -7.77 2.78 -11.78
CA VAL A 304 -8.11 4.00 -11.05
C VAL A 304 -7.59 4.01 -9.62
N GLY A 305 -7.52 2.84 -8.97
CA GLY A 305 -7.01 2.72 -7.60
C GLY A 305 -5.54 3.15 -7.49
N TRP A 306 -4.71 2.79 -8.46
CA TRP A 306 -3.29 3.19 -8.50
C TRP A 306 -3.08 4.58 -9.10
N ALA A 307 -3.90 4.97 -10.10
CA ALA A 307 -3.81 6.28 -10.72
C ALA A 307 -4.13 7.42 -9.75
N LEU A 308 -4.99 7.19 -8.76
CA LEU A 308 -5.50 8.21 -7.83
C LEU A 308 -4.40 8.99 -7.10
N GLN A 309 -3.31 8.33 -6.74
CA GLN A 309 -2.24 8.96 -5.95
C GLN A 309 -1.48 10.04 -6.71
N VAL A 310 -1.39 9.94 -8.04
CA VAL A 310 -0.60 10.89 -8.84
C VAL A 310 -1.19 12.29 -8.82
N PRO A 311 -2.48 12.53 -9.19
CA PRO A 311 -3.08 13.86 -9.11
C PRO A 311 -3.17 14.39 -7.67
N GLN A 312 -3.40 13.55 -6.66
CA GLN A 312 -3.42 13.97 -5.26
C GLN A 312 -2.07 14.46 -4.76
N ASN A 313 -1.01 13.72 -5.07
CA ASN A 313 0.36 14.12 -4.71
C ASN A 313 0.75 15.40 -5.44
N ASN A 314 0.35 15.56 -6.72
CA ASN A 314 0.60 16.78 -7.49
C ASN A 314 -0.15 17.99 -6.89
N GLU A 315 -1.43 17.82 -6.52
CA GLU A 315 -2.22 18.86 -5.84
C GLU A 315 -1.55 19.32 -4.54
N LEU A 316 -1.07 18.37 -3.71
CA LEU A 316 -0.35 18.67 -2.46
C LEU A 316 0.98 19.39 -2.72
N LEU A 317 1.77 18.96 -3.70
CA LEU A 317 3.01 19.62 -4.06
C LEU A 317 2.77 21.06 -4.53
N GLN A 318 1.78 21.29 -5.42
CA GLN A 318 1.43 22.61 -5.90
C GLN A 318 0.97 23.54 -4.77
N MET A 319 0.10 23.06 -3.86
CA MET A 319 -0.37 23.84 -2.70
C MET A 319 0.75 24.25 -1.75
N ARG A 320 1.88 23.53 -1.76
CA ARG A 320 2.97 23.72 -0.78
C ARG A 320 4.28 24.22 -1.40
N THR A 321 4.26 24.61 -2.68
CA THR A 321 5.45 25.07 -3.40
C THR A 321 6.16 26.21 -2.66
N ASP A 322 5.40 27.24 -2.24
CA ASP A 322 5.95 28.44 -1.59
C ASP A 322 6.51 28.17 -0.17
N ARG A 323 6.04 27.11 0.48
CA ARG A 323 6.45 26.75 1.86
C ARG A 323 7.53 25.69 1.92
N GLY A 324 7.82 25.03 0.81
CA GLY A 324 8.90 24.04 0.68
C GLY A 324 8.68 22.73 1.46
N ASP A 325 7.47 22.48 2.02
CA ASP A 325 7.12 21.31 2.79
C ASP A 325 6.17 20.32 2.05
N GLY A 326 6.06 20.46 0.74
CA GLY A 326 5.24 19.61 -0.12
C GLY A 326 5.55 18.12 -0.01
N ASN A 327 6.83 17.75 0.11
CA ASN A 327 7.22 16.35 0.30
C ASN A 327 6.69 15.76 1.62
N LEU A 328 6.55 16.59 2.66
CA LEU A 328 5.96 16.17 3.91
C LEU A 328 4.45 15.91 3.76
N ALA A 329 3.75 16.77 3.00
CA ALA A 329 2.33 16.60 2.70
C ALA A 329 2.08 15.32 1.88
N VAL A 330 2.93 14.99 0.91
CA VAL A 330 2.91 13.73 0.16
C VAL A 330 3.15 12.52 1.08
N GLY A 331 4.08 12.64 2.04
CA GLY A 331 4.29 11.61 3.05
C GLY A 331 3.07 11.35 3.93
N LEU A 332 2.34 12.41 4.32
CA LEU A 332 1.07 12.29 5.04
C LEU A 332 -0.02 11.66 4.18
N ASN A 333 -0.04 11.98 2.87
CA ASN A 333 -0.96 11.33 1.94
C ASN A 333 -0.74 9.82 1.86
N GLN A 334 0.52 9.39 1.79
CA GLN A 334 0.86 7.96 1.82
C GLN A 334 0.40 7.29 3.13
N SER A 335 0.57 7.97 4.27
CA SER A 335 0.05 7.49 5.56
C SER A 335 -1.48 7.37 5.52
N SER A 336 -2.19 8.34 4.95
CA SER A 336 -3.65 8.31 4.78
C SER A 336 -4.11 7.13 3.94
N VAL A 337 -3.39 6.78 2.88
CA VAL A 337 -3.68 5.62 2.03
C VAL A 337 -3.54 4.31 2.82
N TYR A 338 -2.45 4.12 3.58
CA TYR A 338 -2.28 2.92 4.39
C TYR A 338 -3.29 2.82 5.55
N LEU A 339 -3.60 3.95 6.18
CA LEU A 339 -4.67 4.03 7.19
C LEU A 339 -6.03 3.69 6.58
N GLY A 340 -6.33 4.20 5.39
CA GLY A 340 -7.55 3.87 4.67
C GLY A 340 -7.66 2.38 4.38
N GLY A 341 -6.59 1.77 3.85
CA GLY A 341 -6.54 0.31 3.64
C GLY A 341 -6.75 -0.49 4.93
N SER A 342 -6.16 -0.02 6.04
CA SER A 342 -6.33 -0.63 7.36
C SER A 342 -7.77 -0.53 7.88
N ILE A 343 -8.36 0.66 7.84
CA ILE A 343 -9.76 0.89 8.27
C ILE A 343 -10.70 0.06 7.39
N GLY A 344 -10.45 0.03 6.07
CA GLY A 344 -11.26 -0.75 5.12
C GLY A 344 -11.17 -2.26 5.38
N SER A 345 -9.98 -2.78 5.62
CA SER A 345 -9.77 -4.19 5.97
C SER A 345 -10.46 -4.56 7.30
N MET A 346 -10.33 -3.71 8.32
CA MET A 346 -11.01 -3.88 9.61
C MET A 346 -12.53 -3.82 9.45
N PHE A 347 -13.05 -2.83 8.74
CA PHE A 347 -14.47 -2.64 8.47
C PHE A 347 -15.07 -3.85 7.75
N GLY A 348 -14.47 -4.29 6.65
CA GLY A 348 -14.92 -5.48 5.92
C GLY A 348 -14.83 -6.74 6.78
N GLY A 349 -13.77 -6.90 7.60
CA GLY A 349 -13.64 -8.02 8.53
C GLY A 349 -14.75 -8.07 9.58
N VAL A 350 -15.13 -6.92 10.13
CA VAL A 350 -16.28 -6.80 11.06
C VAL A 350 -17.57 -7.19 10.36
N LEU A 351 -17.85 -6.66 9.16
CA LEU A 351 -19.03 -7.02 8.39
C LEU A 351 -19.13 -8.53 8.15
N VAL A 352 -18.05 -9.16 7.73
CA VAL A 352 -18.01 -10.62 7.50
C VAL A 352 -18.23 -11.38 8.81
N SER A 353 -17.68 -10.92 9.93
CA SER A 353 -17.87 -11.52 11.26
C SER A 353 -19.33 -11.43 11.74
N TYR A 354 -20.06 -10.42 11.31
CA TYR A 354 -21.50 -10.29 11.57
C TYR A 354 -22.39 -11.01 10.52
N GLY A 355 -21.81 -11.86 9.67
CA GLY A 355 -22.54 -12.70 8.73
C GLY A 355 -22.80 -12.07 7.37
N VAL A 356 -22.22 -10.91 7.07
CA VAL A 356 -22.29 -10.34 5.72
C VAL A 356 -21.44 -11.19 4.78
N GLY A 357 -22.07 -11.78 3.76
CA GLY A 357 -21.37 -12.60 2.77
C GLY A 357 -20.34 -11.78 1.98
N PRO A 358 -19.14 -12.34 1.68
CA PRO A 358 -18.14 -11.63 0.89
C PRO A 358 -18.63 -11.12 -0.48
N ALA A 359 -19.60 -11.80 -1.09
CA ALA A 359 -20.18 -11.42 -2.39
C ALA A 359 -20.85 -10.03 -2.38
N VAL A 360 -21.36 -9.57 -1.25
CA VAL A 360 -22.07 -8.27 -1.16
C VAL A 360 -21.19 -7.15 -0.61
N LEU A 361 -19.95 -7.44 -0.22
CA LEU A 361 -19.03 -6.42 0.32
C LEU A 361 -18.81 -5.21 -0.61
N PRO A 362 -18.73 -5.34 -1.95
CA PRO A 362 -18.56 -4.17 -2.81
C PRO A 362 -19.64 -3.10 -2.59
N LEU A 363 -20.87 -3.48 -2.20
CA LEU A 363 -21.94 -2.53 -1.89
C LEU A 363 -21.59 -1.61 -0.70
N TYR A 364 -21.00 -2.18 0.35
CA TYR A 364 -20.60 -1.40 1.53
C TYR A 364 -19.40 -0.50 1.24
N PHE A 365 -18.49 -0.95 0.37
CA PHE A 365 -17.31 -0.18 -0.04
C PHE A 365 -17.62 0.95 -1.04
N ILE A 366 -18.84 1.03 -1.59
CA ILE A 366 -19.34 2.18 -2.35
C ILE A 366 -19.46 3.42 -1.45
N ILE A 367 -19.83 3.26 -0.18
CA ILE A 367 -20.11 4.37 0.74
C ILE A 367 -18.90 5.32 0.87
N PRO A 368 -17.67 4.83 1.18
CA PRO A 368 -16.52 5.72 1.25
C PRO A 368 -16.15 6.39 -0.09
N VAL A 369 -16.41 5.73 -1.25
CA VAL A 369 -16.21 6.39 -2.56
C VAL A 369 -17.13 7.59 -2.70
N ILE A 370 -18.41 7.45 -2.31
CA ILE A 370 -19.37 8.56 -2.33
C ILE A 370 -18.90 9.70 -1.42
N ILE A 371 -18.39 9.39 -0.22
CA ILE A 371 -17.84 10.40 0.69
C ILE A 371 -16.66 11.13 0.02
N SER A 372 -15.75 10.40 -0.65
CA SER A 372 -14.64 11.02 -1.40
C SER A 372 -15.13 11.96 -2.50
N LEU A 373 -16.15 11.55 -3.25
CA LEU A 373 -16.77 12.39 -4.29
C LEU A 373 -17.42 13.64 -3.72
N LEU A 374 -18.13 13.54 -2.59
CA LEU A 374 -18.70 14.68 -1.89
C LEU A 374 -17.64 15.67 -1.40
N LEU A 375 -16.55 15.16 -0.79
CA LEU A 375 -15.42 15.99 -0.36
C LEU A 375 -14.75 16.71 -1.55
N LEU A 376 -14.68 16.08 -2.70
CA LEU A 376 -14.15 16.68 -3.92
C LEU A 376 -15.08 17.73 -4.48
N TRP A 377 -16.40 17.52 -4.44
CA TRP A 377 -17.41 18.44 -4.95
C TRP A 377 -17.53 19.73 -4.12
N THR A 378 -17.42 19.61 -2.79
CA THR A 378 -17.49 20.77 -1.88
C THR A 378 -16.36 21.78 -2.08
N ASN A 379 -15.37 21.47 -2.91
CA ASN A 379 -14.33 22.41 -3.30
C ASN A 379 -14.87 23.47 -4.28
N LYS A 380 -15.52 24.48 -3.76
CA LYS A 380 -15.75 25.71 -4.53
C LYS A 380 -14.37 26.35 -4.78
N THR A 381 -13.82 26.15 -5.97
CA THR A 381 -12.72 27.00 -6.47
C THR A 381 -13.21 28.44 -6.38
N LYS A 382 -12.63 29.21 -5.44
CA LYS A 382 -12.67 30.65 -5.57
C LYS A 382 -11.83 30.97 -6.82
N HIS A 383 -12.50 31.23 -7.93
CA HIS A 383 -11.92 31.93 -9.07
C HIS A 383 -11.56 33.34 -8.66
#